data_3667b5eba64ce192e96ebecb64e9a311
#
_entry.id   3667b5eba64ce192e96ebecb64e9a311
#
_cell.length_a   1.000
_cell.length_b   1.000
_cell.length_c   1.000
_cell.angle_alpha   90.00
_cell.angle_beta   90.00
_cell.angle_gamma   90.00
#
_symmetry.space_group_name_H-M   'P 1'
#
loop_
_entity.id
_entity.type
_entity.pdbx_description
1 polymer ?
#
loop_
_entity_poly.entity_id
_entity_poly.type
_entity_poly.pdbx_seq_one_letter_code
_entity_poly.pdbx_strand_id
1 'polypeptide(L)'
;MSASSRLLLAAVLVLVGSAAALGQPSETSQVVSAWDMQTVNYGTAWQVDFGNQYRYLTTAGSLYAGVHVPNGAVIDYIELDACDTSATFQVTAGLLRSANGVTDQLAQAVTGDTEASGCSRWRADLTAPETVDAQTYDYTVFAINNGFDGSVTVGAVRVYYHLQVSPAPGTATFNDVPTNHPFFRYVEALASSGVTAGCGNGNFCPDAPLTRGQMAVFLSKALGLSWPMQSQSN
;
A
#
# COMPACT_ATOMS: atom_id res chain seq x y z
N MET A 1 74.23 -1.12 12.22
CA MET A 1 73.87 -1.40 10.83
C MET A 1 72.42 -1.88 10.85
N SER A 2 71.53 -0.98 10.47
CA SER A 2 70.03 -1.15 10.57
C SER A 2 69.54 -1.62 9.23
N ALA A 3 68.82 -2.74 9.21
CA ALA A 3 68.05 -3.23 8.05
C ALA A 3 66.57 -2.93 8.23
N SER A 4 66.12 -1.96 7.45
CA SER A 4 64.70 -1.57 7.41
C SER A 4 63.91 -2.55 6.56
N SER A 5 63.02 -3.34 7.18
CA SER A 5 62.02 -4.14 6.50
C SER A 5 60.84 -3.24 6.06
N ARG A 6 60.68 -3.09 4.75
CA ARG A 6 59.48 -2.46 4.15
C ARG A 6 58.41 -3.51 4.00
N LEU A 7 57.33 -3.42 4.82
CA LEU A 7 56.10 -4.15 4.60
C LEU A 7 55.37 -3.51 3.43
N LEU A 8 55.17 -4.28 2.36
CA LEU A 8 54.23 -3.97 1.28
C LEU A 8 52.85 -4.38 1.73
N LEU A 9 51.99 -3.38 2.05
CA LEU A 9 50.54 -3.60 2.22
C LEU A 9 49.94 -3.72 0.83
N ALA A 10 49.52 -4.91 0.44
CA ALA A 10 48.68 -5.13 -0.72
C ALA A 10 47.22 -4.72 -0.36
N ALA A 11 46.80 -3.60 -0.89
CA ALA A 11 45.39 -3.18 -0.80
C ALA A 11 44.56 -4.08 -1.72
N VAL A 12 43.75 -4.97 -1.14
CA VAL A 12 42.70 -5.70 -1.86
C VAL A 12 41.57 -4.75 -2.11
N LEU A 13 41.46 -4.26 -3.33
CA LEU A 13 40.32 -3.47 -3.78
C LEU A 13 39.12 -4.42 -3.99
N VAL A 14 38.26 -4.52 -2.99
CA VAL A 14 36.95 -5.21 -3.14
C VAL A 14 36.06 -4.30 -3.99
N LEU A 15 35.98 -4.62 -5.28
CA LEU A 15 34.93 -4.07 -6.14
C LEU A 15 33.59 -4.63 -5.66
N VAL A 16 32.90 -3.89 -4.78
CA VAL A 16 31.49 -4.09 -4.51
C VAL A 16 30.76 -3.65 -5.78
N GLY A 17 30.45 -4.62 -6.64
CA GLY A 17 29.56 -4.39 -7.77
C GLY A 17 28.25 -3.84 -7.23
N SER A 18 27.93 -2.62 -7.60
CA SER A 18 26.59 -2.03 -7.38
C SER A 18 25.59 -2.92 -8.10
N ALA A 19 24.92 -3.81 -7.36
CA ALA A 19 23.67 -4.37 -7.85
C ALA A 19 22.77 -3.17 -8.15
N ALA A 20 22.43 -2.98 -9.43
CA ALA A 20 21.44 -2.00 -9.82
C ALA A 20 20.22 -2.26 -8.96
N ALA A 21 19.87 -1.32 -8.09
CA ALA A 21 18.66 -1.37 -7.31
C ALA A 21 17.53 -1.41 -8.33
N LEU A 22 16.93 -2.59 -8.51
CA LEU A 22 15.62 -2.70 -9.14
C LEU A 22 14.76 -1.74 -8.35
N GLY A 23 14.26 -0.67 -9.00
CA GLY A 23 13.60 0.44 -8.33
C GLY A 23 12.62 -0.08 -7.29
N GLN A 24 12.67 0.47 -6.08
CA GLN A 24 11.68 0.14 -5.07
C GLN A 24 10.30 0.41 -5.68
N PRO A 25 9.32 -0.47 -5.43
CA PRO A 25 7.97 -0.21 -5.88
C PRO A 25 7.55 1.17 -5.38
N SER A 26 6.99 2.00 -6.27
CA SER A 26 6.53 3.33 -5.93
C SER A 26 5.45 3.21 -4.86
N GLU A 27 5.69 3.82 -3.71
CA GLU A 27 4.73 3.90 -2.64
C GLU A 27 3.52 4.73 -3.11
N THR A 28 2.34 4.23 -2.88
CA THR A 28 1.07 4.85 -3.23
C THR A 28 0.23 4.98 -1.97
N SER A 29 -0.65 5.96 -1.90
CA SER A 29 -1.57 6.08 -0.77
C SER A 29 -3.02 6.22 -1.23
N GLN A 30 -3.92 5.59 -0.48
CA GLN A 30 -5.34 5.91 -0.50
C GLN A 30 -5.64 6.88 0.65
N VAL A 31 -6.25 8.01 0.32
CA VAL A 31 -6.69 9.00 1.29
C VAL A 31 -8.17 8.78 1.57
N VAL A 32 -8.52 8.55 2.82
CA VAL A 32 -9.89 8.50 3.30
C VAL A 32 -10.14 9.78 4.08
N SER A 33 -10.87 10.71 3.47
CA SER A 33 -11.20 11.98 4.10
C SER A 33 -12.18 11.78 5.25
N ALA A 34 -12.08 12.59 6.30
CA ALA A 34 -13.06 12.60 7.37
C ALA A 34 -14.50 12.88 6.84
N TRP A 35 -14.63 13.51 5.68
CA TRP A 35 -15.91 13.75 5.02
C TRP A 35 -16.56 12.46 4.48
N ASP A 36 -15.78 11.47 4.13
CA ASP A 36 -16.23 10.17 3.62
C ASP A 36 -16.57 9.20 4.76
N MET A 37 -16.14 9.52 5.99
CA MET A 37 -16.39 8.68 7.16
C MET A 37 -17.81 8.86 7.70
N GLN A 38 -18.40 7.76 8.13
CA GLN A 38 -19.75 7.70 8.70
C GLN A 38 -19.70 7.36 10.18
N THR A 39 -20.67 7.89 10.96
CA THR A 39 -20.86 7.48 12.34
C THR A 39 -21.68 6.19 12.40
N VAL A 40 -21.25 5.23 13.21
CA VAL A 40 -21.94 3.94 13.33
C VAL A 40 -23.08 3.99 14.36
N ASN A 41 -22.98 4.86 15.36
CA ASN A 41 -23.98 4.94 16.43
C ASN A 41 -25.03 6.02 16.14
N TYR A 42 -26.30 5.67 16.29
CA TYR A 42 -27.40 6.62 16.30
C TYR A 42 -27.18 7.63 17.44
N GLY A 43 -27.20 8.94 17.10
CA GLY A 43 -27.01 9.99 18.08
C GLY A 43 -25.57 10.50 18.22
N THR A 44 -24.58 9.89 17.57
CA THR A 44 -23.26 10.48 17.46
C THR A 44 -23.31 11.71 16.57
N ALA A 45 -23.10 12.87 17.15
CA ALA A 45 -23.05 14.14 16.45
C ALA A 45 -21.61 14.51 16.10
N TRP A 46 -21.46 15.23 14.99
CA TRP A 46 -20.18 15.78 14.57
C TRP A 46 -20.36 17.21 14.06
N GLN A 47 -19.29 17.97 14.11
CA GLN A 47 -19.21 19.31 13.55
C GLN A 47 -17.99 19.48 12.68
N VAL A 48 -17.94 20.56 11.93
CA VAL A 48 -16.84 20.95 11.06
C VAL A 48 -16.08 22.11 11.70
N ASP A 49 -14.79 21.98 11.79
CA ASP A 49 -13.92 23.13 11.96
C ASP A 49 -13.79 23.83 10.60
N PHE A 50 -14.51 24.91 10.40
CA PHE A 50 -14.55 25.65 9.14
C PHE A 50 -13.20 26.28 8.77
N GLY A 51 -12.31 26.49 9.73
CA GLY A 51 -10.97 27.04 9.49
C GLY A 51 -10.09 26.05 8.69
N ASN A 52 -10.12 24.79 9.07
CA ASN A 52 -9.30 23.73 8.52
C ASN A 52 -10.05 22.73 7.68
N GLN A 53 -11.39 22.80 7.66
CA GLN A 53 -12.29 21.82 7.02
C GLN A 53 -12.18 20.40 7.61
N TYR A 54 -11.76 20.29 8.85
CA TYR A 54 -11.67 19.04 9.59
C TYR A 54 -12.96 18.79 10.37
N ARG A 55 -13.13 17.54 10.79
CA ARG A 55 -14.31 17.12 11.55
C ARG A 55 -13.96 16.71 12.96
N TYR A 56 -14.85 16.94 13.90
CA TYR A 56 -14.75 16.41 15.25
C TYR A 56 -16.11 15.91 15.73
N LEU A 57 -16.09 14.93 16.60
CA LEU A 57 -17.28 14.44 17.27
C LEU A 57 -17.63 15.38 18.41
N THR A 58 -18.91 15.67 18.57
CA THR A 58 -19.44 16.46 19.69
C THR A 58 -20.08 15.59 20.78
N THR A 59 -20.10 14.27 20.54
CA THR A 59 -20.54 13.24 21.49
C THR A 59 -19.67 12.00 21.31
N ALA A 60 -19.67 11.11 22.30
CA ALA A 60 -18.94 9.84 22.21
C ALA A 60 -19.37 9.01 21.01
N GLY A 61 -18.39 8.50 20.27
CA GLY A 61 -18.62 7.68 19.09
C GLY A 61 -17.36 7.55 18.24
N SER A 62 -17.52 6.96 17.07
CA SER A 62 -16.42 6.73 16.13
C SER A 62 -16.89 7.02 14.70
N LEU A 63 -15.94 7.45 13.89
CA LEU A 63 -16.08 7.60 12.43
C LEU A 63 -15.47 6.37 11.76
N TYR A 64 -16.11 5.84 10.74
CA TYR A 64 -15.63 4.69 9.97
C TYR A 64 -15.79 4.91 8.47
N ALA A 65 -14.87 4.36 7.68
CA ALA A 65 -14.99 4.27 6.24
C ALA A 65 -14.26 3.06 5.69
N GLY A 66 -14.81 2.49 4.62
CA GLY A 66 -14.15 1.40 3.89
C GLY A 66 -12.87 1.86 3.18
N VAL A 67 -11.92 0.96 3.08
CA VAL A 67 -10.65 1.16 2.38
C VAL A 67 -10.61 0.29 1.13
N HIS A 68 -10.23 0.87 0.00
CA HIS A 68 -10.21 0.19 -1.30
C HIS A 68 -8.78 0.10 -1.84
N VAL A 69 -7.93 -0.63 -1.16
CA VAL A 69 -6.57 -0.95 -1.63
C VAL A 69 -6.66 -2.15 -2.60
N PRO A 70 -5.90 -2.14 -3.70
CA PRO A 70 -5.91 -3.25 -4.66
C PRO A 70 -5.58 -4.59 -4.02
N ASN A 71 -6.28 -5.65 -4.43
CA ASN A 71 -6.01 -7.00 -3.97
C ASN A 71 -4.57 -7.42 -4.30
N GLY A 72 -3.85 -8.01 -3.36
CA GLY A 72 -2.45 -8.39 -3.49
C GLY A 72 -1.44 -7.26 -3.24
N ALA A 73 -1.89 -6.01 -3.01
CA ALA A 73 -1.01 -4.95 -2.53
C ALA A 73 -0.53 -5.24 -1.09
N VAL A 74 0.61 -4.69 -0.72
CA VAL A 74 1.10 -4.74 0.66
C VAL A 74 0.89 -3.40 1.31
N ILE A 75 0.18 -3.37 2.43
CA ILE A 75 0.00 -2.18 3.24
C ILE A 75 1.24 -2.01 4.12
N ASP A 76 1.83 -0.82 4.06
CA ASP A 76 3.09 -0.50 4.74
C ASP A 76 2.84 0.20 6.08
N TYR A 77 2.03 1.26 6.09
CA TYR A 77 1.68 2.04 7.28
C TYR A 77 0.43 2.88 7.04
N ILE A 78 -0.04 3.52 8.10
CA ILE A 78 -1.08 4.55 8.02
C ILE A 78 -0.55 5.89 8.52
N GLU A 79 -1.16 6.99 8.07
CA GLU A 79 -1.00 8.33 8.66
C GLU A 79 -2.37 8.91 9.03
N LEU A 80 -2.47 9.40 10.23
CA LEU A 80 -3.59 10.23 10.68
C LEU A 80 -3.24 11.69 10.40
N ASP A 81 -4.05 12.36 9.59
CA ASP A 81 -4.01 13.80 9.36
C ASP A 81 -5.04 14.44 10.30
N ALA A 82 -4.57 15.19 11.29
CA ALA A 82 -5.42 15.72 12.35
C ALA A 82 -4.88 17.07 12.85
N CYS A 83 -5.72 17.80 13.60
CA CYS A 83 -5.27 18.90 14.41
C CYS A 83 -5.52 18.58 15.88
N ASP A 84 -4.53 18.84 16.72
CA ASP A 84 -4.58 18.65 18.15
C ASP A 84 -3.97 19.88 18.84
N THR A 85 -4.82 20.61 19.54
CA THR A 85 -4.42 21.79 20.33
C THR A 85 -4.66 21.57 21.83
N SER A 86 -5.02 20.34 22.20
CA SER A 86 -5.36 19.95 23.57
C SER A 86 -4.16 19.34 24.28
N ALA A 87 -4.02 19.62 25.57
CA ALA A 87 -3.08 18.94 26.44
C ALA A 87 -3.66 17.64 27.08
N THR A 88 -4.95 17.36 26.84
CA THR A 88 -5.68 16.28 27.53
C THR A 88 -6.48 15.40 26.62
N PHE A 89 -6.87 15.91 25.47
CA PHE A 89 -7.66 15.17 24.49
C PHE A 89 -6.79 14.76 23.30
N GLN A 90 -7.18 13.68 22.66
CA GLN A 90 -6.44 13.07 21.55
C GLN A 90 -7.40 12.64 20.44
N VAL A 91 -6.86 12.55 19.24
CA VAL A 91 -7.44 11.77 18.16
C VAL A 91 -6.75 10.43 18.06
N THR A 92 -7.52 9.38 17.97
CA THR A 92 -7.04 8.03 17.65
C THR A 92 -7.63 7.61 16.32
N ALA A 93 -6.80 7.14 15.40
CA ALA A 93 -7.26 6.52 14.16
C ALA A 93 -6.56 5.19 13.94
N GLY A 94 -7.20 4.28 13.24
CA GLY A 94 -6.60 2.99 12.97
C GLY A 94 -7.12 2.34 11.70
N LEU A 95 -6.44 1.27 11.33
CA LEU A 95 -6.80 0.37 10.23
C LEU A 95 -7.25 -0.96 10.83
N LEU A 96 -8.40 -1.41 10.40
CA LEU A 96 -9.02 -2.67 10.79
C LEU A 96 -9.11 -3.59 9.59
N ARG A 97 -9.00 -4.89 9.86
CA ARG A 97 -9.31 -5.98 8.94
C ARG A 97 -10.39 -6.85 9.57
N SER A 98 -11.46 -7.14 8.84
CA SER A 98 -12.61 -7.88 9.37
C SER A 98 -13.01 -9.03 8.44
N ALA A 99 -13.30 -10.19 9.01
CA ALA A 99 -13.88 -11.34 8.31
C ALA A 99 -14.71 -12.18 9.28
N ASN A 100 -15.87 -12.68 8.85
CA ASN A 100 -16.69 -13.62 9.61
C ASN A 100 -17.02 -13.17 11.06
N GLY A 101 -17.18 -11.85 11.27
CA GLY A 101 -17.48 -11.28 12.60
C GLY A 101 -16.25 -11.13 13.52
N VAL A 102 -15.06 -11.45 13.04
CA VAL A 102 -13.78 -11.20 13.73
C VAL A 102 -13.16 -9.94 13.15
N THR A 103 -12.66 -9.06 14.01
CA THR A 103 -11.98 -7.81 13.60
C THR A 103 -10.62 -7.76 14.25
N ASP A 104 -9.58 -7.58 13.42
CA ASP A 104 -8.21 -7.37 13.84
C ASP A 104 -7.83 -5.91 13.61
N GLN A 105 -7.14 -5.30 14.56
CA GLN A 105 -6.56 -3.98 14.40
C GLN A 105 -5.12 -4.13 13.88
N LEU A 106 -4.86 -3.60 12.69
CA LEU A 106 -3.57 -3.73 12.01
C LEU A 106 -2.61 -2.63 12.38
N ALA A 107 -3.11 -1.40 12.55
CA ALA A 107 -2.33 -0.23 12.94
C ALA A 107 -3.18 0.77 13.72
N GLN A 108 -2.53 1.60 14.56
CA GLN A 108 -3.18 2.68 15.29
C GLN A 108 -2.25 3.87 15.43
N ALA A 109 -2.68 5.03 14.95
CA ALA A 109 -2.04 6.33 15.16
C ALA A 109 -2.83 7.12 16.21
N VAL A 110 -2.11 7.83 17.06
CA VAL A 110 -2.69 8.67 18.12
C VAL A 110 -1.98 10.00 18.10
N THR A 111 -2.71 11.11 18.22
CA THR A 111 -2.09 12.42 18.44
C THR A 111 -1.47 12.42 19.84
N GLY A 112 -0.19 12.81 19.94
CA GLY A 112 0.55 12.66 21.20
C GLY A 112 0.46 13.89 22.07
N ASP A 113 0.55 13.69 23.39
CA ASP A 113 0.57 14.76 24.40
C ASP A 113 1.86 15.60 24.37
N THR A 114 2.88 15.20 23.61
CA THR A 114 4.23 15.78 23.64
C THR A 114 4.66 16.45 22.36
N GLU A 115 3.91 16.27 21.27
CA GLU A 115 4.19 16.90 19.99
C GLU A 115 3.51 18.26 19.91
N ALA A 116 4.12 19.17 19.16
CA ALA A 116 3.68 20.54 19.04
C ALA A 116 2.17 20.64 18.76
N SER A 117 1.46 21.41 19.58
CA SER A 117 0.05 21.74 19.37
C SER A 117 -0.16 22.27 17.95
N GLY A 118 -1.12 21.72 17.24
CA GLY A 118 -1.44 22.14 15.87
C GLY A 118 -1.85 21.01 14.96
N CYS A 119 -1.79 21.29 13.66
CA CYS A 119 -2.14 20.29 12.65
C CYS A 119 -0.89 19.58 12.16
N SER A 120 -0.91 18.26 12.10
CA SER A 120 0.21 17.41 11.66
C SER A 120 -0.27 16.07 11.12
N ARG A 121 0.66 15.21 10.77
CA ARG A 121 0.43 13.82 10.41
C ARG A 121 1.15 12.91 11.39
N TRP A 122 0.39 11.98 11.94
CA TRP A 122 0.90 10.97 12.88
C TRP A 122 0.93 9.62 12.17
N ARG A 123 2.13 9.09 11.99
CA ARG A 123 2.35 7.80 11.37
C ARG A 123 2.22 6.66 12.38
N ALA A 124 1.65 5.55 11.94
CA ALA A 124 1.68 4.28 12.63
C ALA A 124 2.02 3.15 11.66
N ASP A 125 3.10 2.45 11.94
CA ASP A 125 3.48 1.25 11.20
C ASP A 125 2.58 0.08 11.59
N LEU A 126 2.38 -0.86 10.67
CA LEU A 126 1.66 -2.09 10.97
C LEU A 126 2.48 -2.98 11.90
N THR A 127 1.81 -3.74 12.76
CA THR A 127 2.45 -4.73 13.66
C THR A 127 3.10 -5.89 12.89
N ALA A 128 2.58 -6.18 11.69
CA ALA A 128 3.14 -7.13 10.73
C ALA A 128 2.73 -6.70 9.32
N PRO A 129 3.53 -7.02 8.27
CA PRO A 129 3.17 -6.75 6.89
C PRO A 129 1.81 -7.37 6.55
N GLU A 130 0.93 -6.60 5.94
CA GLU A 130 -0.40 -7.04 5.49
C GLU A 130 -0.48 -7.05 3.97
N THR A 131 -0.66 -8.24 3.41
CA THR A 131 -1.01 -8.38 1.99
C THR A 131 -2.53 -8.38 1.86
N VAL A 132 -3.06 -7.43 1.10
CA VAL A 132 -4.51 -7.26 0.93
C VAL A 132 -5.12 -8.48 0.27
N ASP A 133 -6.06 -9.10 0.96
CA ASP A 133 -6.95 -10.13 0.43
C ASP A 133 -8.40 -9.63 0.53
N ALA A 134 -8.82 -8.87 -0.47
CA ALA A 134 -10.15 -8.27 -0.54
C ALA A 134 -11.27 -9.28 -0.90
N GLN A 135 -10.94 -10.57 -1.10
CA GLN A 135 -11.93 -11.64 -1.25
C GLN A 135 -12.35 -12.22 0.10
N THR A 136 -11.43 -12.21 1.05
CA THR A 136 -11.65 -12.78 2.39
C THR A 136 -11.96 -11.70 3.43
N TYR A 137 -11.35 -10.51 3.31
CA TYR A 137 -11.40 -9.47 4.34
C TYR A 137 -11.96 -8.16 3.82
N ASP A 138 -12.72 -7.50 4.69
CA ASP A 138 -13.08 -6.10 4.57
C ASP A 138 -12.05 -5.24 5.33
N TYR A 139 -11.57 -4.18 4.69
CA TYR A 139 -10.64 -3.23 5.29
C TYR A 139 -11.36 -1.92 5.59
N THR A 140 -11.18 -1.43 6.80
CA THR A 140 -11.89 -0.24 7.30
C THR A 140 -10.94 0.62 8.12
N VAL A 141 -10.95 1.93 7.90
CA VAL A 141 -10.34 2.89 8.80
C VAL A 141 -11.38 3.42 9.78
N PHE A 142 -10.92 3.73 10.99
CA PHE A 142 -11.72 4.43 11.98
C PHE A 142 -10.98 5.65 12.51
N ALA A 143 -11.73 6.61 13.05
CA ALA A 143 -11.20 7.73 13.81
C ALA A 143 -12.12 8.04 14.98
N ILE A 144 -11.52 8.33 16.12
CA ILE A 144 -12.20 8.67 17.38
C ILE A 144 -11.48 9.88 17.96
N ASN A 145 -12.21 10.88 18.43
CA ASN A 145 -11.68 11.90 19.31
C ASN A 145 -12.33 11.80 20.70
N ASN A 146 -11.57 11.98 21.73
CA ASN A 146 -12.05 11.95 23.11
C ASN A 146 -12.33 13.35 23.70
N GLY A 147 -12.05 14.42 22.93
CA GLY A 147 -12.47 15.79 23.21
C GLY A 147 -13.62 16.20 22.31
N PHE A 148 -14.63 16.89 22.83
CA PHE A 148 -15.86 17.22 22.11
C PHE A 148 -16.08 18.72 21.93
N ASP A 149 -15.02 19.52 22.11
CA ASP A 149 -15.01 20.99 22.06
C ASP A 149 -14.34 21.57 20.81
N GLY A 150 -13.85 20.69 19.91
CA GLY A 150 -13.14 21.08 18.71
C GLY A 150 -11.65 21.33 18.89
N SER A 151 -11.09 21.12 20.09
CA SER A 151 -9.65 21.21 20.32
C SER A 151 -8.86 20.11 19.64
N VAL A 152 -9.52 19.02 19.27
CA VAL A 152 -9.00 17.89 18.50
C VAL A 152 -9.92 17.58 17.33
N THR A 153 -9.36 17.50 16.11
CA THR A 153 -10.14 17.36 14.88
C THR A 153 -9.44 16.39 13.90
N VAL A 154 -10.22 15.73 13.07
CA VAL A 154 -9.79 14.74 12.08
C VAL A 154 -9.91 15.29 10.68
N GLY A 155 -8.84 15.26 9.89
CA GLY A 155 -8.84 15.62 8.48
C GLY A 155 -8.96 14.40 7.56
N ALA A 156 -8.08 13.42 7.76
CA ALA A 156 -8.05 12.21 6.94
C ALA A 156 -7.29 11.07 7.63
N VAL A 157 -7.53 9.85 7.15
CA VAL A 157 -6.62 8.72 7.36
C VAL A 157 -6.05 8.31 6.00
N ARG A 158 -4.75 8.19 5.90
CA ARG A 158 -4.04 7.76 4.70
C ARG A 158 -3.52 6.36 4.92
N VAL A 159 -3.82 5.45 3.99
CA VAL A 159 -3.29 4.09 3.98
C VAL A 159 -2.23 4.02 2.89
N TYR A 160 -0.99 3.83 3.28
CA TYR A 160 0.15 3.69 2.37
C TYR A 160 0.39 2.23 2.03
N TYR A 161 0.59 1.98 0.76
CA TYR A 161 0.80 0.62 0.24
C TYR A 161 1.67 0.64 -1.00
N HIS A 162 2.25 -0.51 -1.33
CA HIS A 162 2.89 -0.74 -2.60
C HIS A 162 2.30 -1.96 -3.30
N LEU A 163 2.34 -1.94 -4.63
CA LEU A 163 1.99 -3.10 -5.42
C LEU A 163 3.18 -4.04 -5.50
N GLN A 164 2.93 -5.30 -5.22
CA GLN A 164 3.93 -6.35 -5.42
C GLN A 164 3.48 -7.34 -6.48
N VAL A 165 4.45 -7.89 -7.18
CA VAL A 165 4.20 -9.07 -8.00
C VAL A 165 4.08 -10.26 -7.05
N SER A 166 3.06 -11.08 -7.22
CA SER A 166 2.85 -12.31 -6.44
C SER A 166 4.14 -13.11 -6.29
N PRO A 167 4.35 -13.81 -5.15
CA PRO A 167 5.51 -14.68 -5.00
C PRO A 167 5.61 -15.63 -6.21
N ALA A 168 6.82 -15.74 -6.75
CA ALA A 168 7.04 -16.60 -7.89
C ALA A 168 6.85 -18.07 -7.47
N PRO A 169 6.26 -18.91 -8.33
CA PRO A 169 6.10 -20.34 -8.05
C PRO A 169 7.47 -21.04 -7.92
N GLY A 170 7.50 -22.20 -7.29
CA GLY A 170 8.72 -23.00 -7.14
C GLY A 170 9.23 -23.64 -8.44
N THR A 171 8.40 -23.66 -9.49
CA THR A 171 8.72 -24.24 -10.82
C THR A 171 8.41 -23.22 -11.90
N ALA A 172 9.27 -23.18 -12.92
CA ALA A 172 9.11 -22.29 -14.06
C ALA A 172 8.04 -22.82 -15.03
N THR A 173 7.18 -21.92 -15.52
CA THR A 173 6.21 -22.22 -16.59
C THR A 173 6.92 -22.32 -17.95
N PHE A 174 7.97 -21.53 -18.17
CA PHE A 174 8.69 -21.47 -19.44
C PHE A 174 10.10 -22.03 -19.33
N ASN A 175 10.55 -22.76 -20.34
CA ASN A 175 11.85 -23.43 -20.36
C ASN A 175 13.05 -22.45 -20.37
N ASP A 176 12.87 -21.28 -20.98
CA ASP A 176 13.88 -20.24 -21.16
C ASP A 176 13.89 -19.16 -20.08
N VAL A 177 13.01 -19.27 -19.09
CA VAL A 177 12.94 -18.37 -17.92
C VAL A 177 13.00 -19.20 -16.64
N PRO A 178 14.19 -19.72 -16.27
CA PRO A 178 14.34 -20.51 -15.06
C PRO A 178 14.13 -19.69 -13.80
N THR A 179 13.94 -20.34 -12.65
CA THR A 179 13.61 -19.70 -11.36
C THR A 179 14.61 -18.63 -10.87
N ASN A 180 15.85 -18.69 -11.33
CA ASN A 180 16.89 -17.69 -11.05
C ASN A 180 16.98 -16.56 -12.10
N HIS A 181 16.11 -16.56 -13.10
CA HIS A 181 16.09 -15.51 -14.12
C HIS A 181 15.63 -14.17 -13.52
N PRO A 182 16.25 -13.00 -13.86
CA PRO A 182 15.89 -11.70 -13.29
C PRO A 182 14.41 -11.33 -13.46
N PHE A 183 13.78 -11.76 -14.54
CA PHE A 183 12.38 -11.49 -14.85
C PHE A 183 11.43 -12.63 -14.45
N PHE A 184 11.93 -13.70 -13.82
CA PHE A 184 11.15 -14.90 -13.54
C PHE A 184 9.78 -14.60 -12.92
N ARG A 185 9.75 -13.92 -11.76
CA ARG A 185 8.49 -13.62 -11.06
C ARG A 185 7.50 -12.80 -11.88
N TYR A 186 7.99 -11.90 -12.72
CA TYR A 186 7.14 -11.06 -13.58
C TYR A 186 6.54 -11.86 -14.72
N VAL A 187 7.33 -12.74 -15.32
CA VAL A 187 6.90 -13.63 -16.39
C VAL A 187 5.87 -14.63 -15.89
N GLU A 188 6.10 -15.20 -14.71
CA GLU A 188 5.15 -16.11 -14.06
C GLU A 188 3.83 -15.39 -13.71
N ALA A 189 3.87 -14.16 -13.24
CA ALA A 189 2.68 -13.37 -12.97
C ALA A 189 1.88 -13.09 -14.26
N LEU A 190 2.55 -12.78 -15.38
CA LEU A 190 1.90 -12.60 -16.68
C LEU A 190 1.30 -13.88 -17.22
N ALA A 191 1.97 -15.04 -17.01
CA ALA A 191 1.48 -16.34 -17.43
C ALA A 191 0.25 -16.75 -16.61
N SER A 192 0.33 -16.67 -15.28
CA SER A 192 -0.76 -17.07 -14.38
C SER A 192 -2.00 -16.20 -14.52
N SER A 193 -1.84 -14.90 -14.84
CA SER A 193 -2.95 -14.00 -15.13
C SER A 193 -3.54 -14.15 -16.53
N GLY A 194 -3.01 -15.04 -17.36
CA GLY A 194 -3.46 -15.26 -18.74
C GLY A 194 -3.14 -14.12 -19.71
N VAL A 195 -2.31 -13.15 -19.29
CA VAL A 195 -1.87 -12.03 -20.15
C VAL A 195 -0.99 -12.54 -21.28
N THR A 196 -0.11 -13.51 -20.99
CA THR A 196 0.77 -14.14 -21.98
C THR A 196 0.62 -15.65 -22.03
N ALA A 197 0.91 -16.25 -23.19
CA ALA A 197 1.08 -17.69 -23.38
C ALA A 197 2.51 -18.03 -23.89
N GLY A 198 3.41 -17.04 -23.86
CA GLY A 198 4.77 -17.19 -24.39
C GLY A 198 4.86 -17.01 -25.92
N CYS A 199 6.03 -17.37 -26.46
CA CYS A 199 6.33 -17.28 -27.90
C CYS A 199 6.17 -18.62 -28.65
N GLY A 200 5.77 -19.68 -27.93
CA GLY A 200 5.60 -21.02 -28.44
C GLY A 200 6.64 -22.03 -27.93
N ASN A 201 6.37 -23.32 -28.14
CA ASN A 201 7.25 -24.43 -27.71
C ASN A 201 7.60 -24.42 -26.22
N GLY A 202 6.75 -23.86 -25.35
CA GLY A 202 7.01 -23.76 -23.93
C GLY A 202 8.03 -22.68 -23.55
N ASN A 203 8.27 -21.71 -24.42
CA ASN A 203 9.20 -20.58 -24.18
C ASN A 203 8.46 -19.25 -24.08
N PHE A 204 9.03 -18.31 -23.30
CA PHE A 204 8.59 -16.94 -23.17
C PHE A 204 9.30 -15.99 -24.14
N CYS A 205 10.55 -16.27 -24.48
CA CYS A 205 11.45 -15.47 -25.32
C CYS A 205 11.73 -14.08 -24.73
N PRO A 206 12.33 -13.96 -23.53
CA PRO A 206 12.48 -12.71 -22.81
C PRO A 206 13.30 -11.65 -23.54
N ASP A 207 14.22 -12.05 -24.39
CA ASP A 207 15.12 -11.17 -25.15
C ASP A 207 14.60 -10.86 -26.57
N ALA A 208 13.46 -11.41 -26.97
CA ALA A 208 12.90 -11.16 -28.29
C ALA A 208 12.25 -9.77 -28.39
N PRO A 209 12.37 -9.08 -29.52
CA PRO A 209 11.70 -7.79 -29.74
C PRO A 209 10.17 -7.94 -29.61
N LEU A 210 9.55 -7.08 -28.82
CA LEU A 210 8.11 -7.00 -28.69
C LEU A 210 7.53 -6.09 -29.77
N THR A 211 6.61 -6.62 -30.59
CA THR A 211 5.92 -5.80 -31.59
C THR A 211 4.85 -4.91 -30.96
N ARG A 212 4.48 -3.81 -31.65
CA ARG A 212 3.37 -2.93 -31.20
C ARG A 212 2.04 -3.69 -31.07
N GLY A 213 1.79 -4.69 -31.95
CA GLY A 213 0.60 -5.52 -31.89
C GLY A 213 0.59 -6.42 -30.64
N GLN A 214 1.70 -7.06 -30.31
CA GLN A 214 1.82 -7.86 -29.10
C GLN A 214 1.66 -7.01 -27.83
N MET A 215 2.25 -5.81 -27.81
CA MET A 215 2.07 -4.87 -26.71
C MET A 215 0.60 -4.47 -26.55
N ALA A 216 -0.12 -4.20 -27.64
CA ALA A 216 -1.54 -3.89 -27.59
C ALA A 216 -2.36 -5.03 -26.96
N VAL A 217 -2.05 -6.29 -27.30
CA VAL A 217 -2.70 -7.46 -26.71
C VAL A 217 -2.40 -7.55 -25.22
N PHE A 218 -1.15 -7.37 -24.79
CA PHE A 218 -0.77 -7.43 -23.40
C PHE A 218 -1.49 -6.36 -22.56
N LEU A 219 -1.48 -5.11 -23.05
CA LEU A 219 -2.14 -4.01 -22.37
C LEU A 219 -3.65 -4.20 -22.30
N SER A 220 -4.29 -4.62 -23.39
CA SER A 220 -5.73 -4.86 -23.41
C SER A 220 -6.14 -5.92 -22.38
N LYS A 221 -5.40 -7.03 -22.30
CA LYS A 221 -5.66 -8.07 -21.31
C LYS A 221 -5.38 -7.60 -19.88
N ALA A 222 -4.24 -6.93 -19.65
CA ALA A 222 -3.85 -6.47 -18.34
C ALA A 222 -4.81 -5.41 -17.77
N LEU A 223 -5.38 -4.56 -18.63
CA LEU A 223 -6.33 -3.51 -18.27
C LEU A 223 -7.79 -3.97 -18.35
N GLY A 224 -8.06 -5.21 -18.76
CA GLY A 224 -9.43 -5.72 -18.93
C GLY A 224 -10.22 -4.94 -19.98
N LEU A 225 -9.57 -4.40 -21.02
CA LEU A 225 -10.25 -3.64 -22.05
C LEU A 225 -11.12 -4.55 -22.91
N SER A 226 -12.41 -4.20 -23.00
CA SER A 226 -13.38 -4.89 -23.84
C SER A 226 -14.13 -3.90 -24.71
N TRP A 227 -14.54 -4.35 -25.90
CA TRP A 227 -15.47 -3.61 -26.72
C TRP A 227 -16.86 -3.64 -26.07
N PRO A 228 -17.57 -2.52 -26.01
CA PRO A 228 -18.98 -2.58 -25.66
C PRO A 228 -19.69 -3.48 -26.67
N MET A 229 -20.40 -4.49 -26.19
CA MET A 229 -21.21 -5.34 -27.05
C MET A 229 -22.24 -4.43 -27.73
N GLN A 230 -22.14 -4.26 -29.05
CA GLN A 230 -23.22 -3.62 -29.81
C GLN A 230 -24.43 -4.53 -29.67
N SER A 231 -25.50 -4.04 -29.05
CA SER A 231 -26.78 -4.73 -29.10
C SER A 231 -27.15 -4.88 -30.57
N GLN A 232 -27.13 -6.11 -31.08
CA GLN A 232 -27.69 -6.40 -32.38
C GLN A 232 -29.19 -6.12 -32.30
N SER A 233 -29.60 -4.95 -32.80
CA SER A 233 -31.01 -4.66 -33.03
C SER A 233 -31.44 -5.55 -34.20
N ASN A 234 -32.22 -6.59 -33.91
CA ASN A 234 -33.03 -7.29 -34.89
C ASN A 234 -34.18 -6.39 -35.34
#